data_2a31bf342d88096bae819e96cc1de7e6
#
_entry.id   2a31bf342d88096bae819e96cc1de7e6
#
_cell.length_a   1.000
_cell.length_b   1.000
_cell.length_c   1.000
_cell.angle_alpha   90.00
_cell.angle_beta   90.00
_cell.angle_gamma   90.00
#
_symmetry.space_group_name_H-M   'P 1'
#
loop_
_entity.id
_entity.type
_entity.pdbx_description
1 polymer ?
#
loop_
_entity_poly.entity_id
_entity_poly.type
_entity_poly.pdbx_seq_one_letter_code
_entity_poly.pdbx_strand_id
1 'polypeptide(L)'
;MDNFAYLMNNKAKGIGMNNTTFVNSSGLEDGDKANYSTVYDMALLSGYAINNSLYKQIVGTKEITVKTDLKTYVWHNKNKLLSSYKYCVGGKTGFTEKARRTLVTNASSDGVNLTVVTFNDGNDFGDHKDLYEKYFDVLNEYEILSEGPIKTKYDNTYISRSFKMSLTKDEYKKLKKEIIYYDDNASNIIGKVKVSLNDKEYFTEDIYIKKEVKEVKLNFFQKIIKRIKELW
;
A
#
# COMPACT_ATOMS: atom_id res chain seq x y z
N MET A 1 28.94 -2.61 -1.76
CA MET A 1 27.89 -1.60 -1.68
C MET A 1 27.13 -1.43 -3.00
N ASP A 2 27.81 -1.53 -4.12
CA ASP A 2 27.21 -1.30 -5.46
C ASP A 2 26.03 -2.22 -5.79
N ASN A 3 26.11 -3.52 -5.42
CA ASN A 3 25.02 -4.47 -5.64
C ASN A 3 23.74 -4.12 -4.86
N PHE A 4 23.85 -3.57 -3.64
CA PHE A 4 22.66 -3.21 -2.88
C PHE A 4 22.02 -1.92 -3.39
N ALA A 5 22.82 -0.91 -3.79
CA ALA A 5 22.31 0.30 -4.45
C ALA A 5 21.58 -0.05 -5.76
N TYR A 6 22.08 -1.03 -6.53
CA TYR A 6 21.40 -1.54 -7.72
C TYR A 6 20.01 -2.11 -7.39
N LEU A 7 19.90 -2.94 -6.32
CA LEU A 7 18.60 -3.47 -5.87
C LEU A 7 17.65 -2.36 -5.41
N MET A 8 18.17 -1.35 -4.70
CA MET A 8 17.38 -0.17 -4.29
C MET A 8 16.82 0.57 -5.51
N ASN A 9 17.64 0.83 -6.52
CA ASN A 9 17.20 1.51 -7.74
C ASN A 9 16.19 0.69 -8.55
N ASN A 10 16.36 -0.62 -8.65
CA ASN A 10 15.38 -1.49 -9.30
C ASN A 10 14.04 -1.48 -8.57
N LYS A 11 14.05 -1.52 -7.23
CA LYS A 11 12.84 -1.39 -6.43
C LYS A 11 12.19 -0.04 -6.63
N ALA A 12 12.95 1.05 -6.57
CA ALA A 12 12.47 2.40 -6.79
C ALA A 12 11.75 2.53 -8.14
N LYS A 13 12.40 2.08 -9.21
CA LYS A 13 11.79 2.05 -10.56
C LYS A 13 10.52 1.22 -10.61
N GLY A 14 10.52 0.04 -9.96
CA GLY A 14 9.36 -0.88 -9.92
C GLY A 14 8.15 -0.33 -9.18
N ILE A 15 8.32 0.67 -8.31
CA ILE A 15 7.20 1.36 -7.60
C ILE A 15 6.92 2.76 -8.16
N GLY A 16 7.54 3.13 -9.30
CA GLY A 16 7.25 4.38 -10.00
C GLY A 16 8.05 5.60 -9.56
N MET A 17 9.16 5.43 -8.81
CA MET A 17 10.06 6.51 -8.42
C MET A 17 10.97 6.91 -9.59
N ASN A 18 10.46 7.76 -10.47
CA ASN A 18 11.15 8.08 -11.73
C ASN A 18 12.24 9.16 -11.60
N ASN A 19 12.29 9.86 -10.47
CA ASN A 19 13.23 10.94 -10.20
C ASN A 19 14.13 10.63 -8.99
N THR A 20 14.46 9.34 -8.80
CA THR A 20 15.25 8.87 -7.66
C THR A 20 16.44 8.05 -8.12
N THR A 21 17.60 8.32 -7.51
CA THR A 21 18.81 7.53 -7.68
C THR A 21 19.45 7.30 -6.33
N PHE A 22 19.66 6.04 -5.97
CA PHE A 22 20.39 5.62 -4.79
C PHE A 22 21.80 5.19 -5.16
N VAL A 23 22.78 5.69 -4.44
CA VAL A 23 24.21 5.31 -4.57
C VAL A 23 24.70 4.50 -3.36
N ASN A 24 23.99 4.61 -2.22
CA ASN A 24 24.28 3.83 -1.01
C ASN A 24 23.03 3.69 -0.13
N SER A 25 23.10 2.80 0.85
CA SER A 25 22.03 2.54 1.83
C SER A 25 22.09 3.43 3.08
N SER A 26 23.22 4.11 3.30
CA SER A 26 23.42 4.92 4.52
C SER A 26 22.72 6.28 4.44
N GLY A 27 22.52 6.81 3.24
CA GLY A 27 22.04 8.17 3.01
C GLY A 27 23.10 9.24 3.25
N LEU A 28 24.35 8.84 3.53
CA LEU A 28 25.47 9.77 3.66
C LEU A 28 26.11 10.05 2.31
N GLU A 29 26.65 11.23 2.16
CA GLU A 29 27.42 11.62 1.00
C GLU A 29 28.80 10.94 1.03
N ASP A 30 29.27 10.51 -0.15
CA ASP A 30 30.59 9.94 -0.35
C ASP A 30 31.28 10.69 -1.51
N GLY A 31 32.06 11.69 -1.16
CA GLY A 31 32.62 12.65 -2.10
C GLY A 31 31.51 13.37 -2.88
N ASP A 32 31.53 13.23 -4.22
CA ASP A 32 30.51 13.82 -5.11
C ASP A 32 29.28 12.91 -5.28
N LYS A 33 29.29 11.70 -4.71
CA LYS A 33 28.18 10.76 -4.81
C LYS A 33 27.17 10.97 -3.68
N ALA A 34 25.93 11.16 -4.03
CA ALA A 34 24.83 11.32 -3.09
C ALA A 34 23.57 10.63 -3.61
N ASN A 35 22.67 10.27 -2.69
CA ASN A 35 21.33 9.85 -3.06
C ASN A 35 20.52 11.08 -3.48
N TYR A 36 19.75 10.95 -4.55
CA TYR A 36 18.83 11.98 -5.04
C TYR A 36 17.40 11.43 -5.08
N SER A 37 16.45 12.25 -4.68
CA SER A 37 15.03 11.92 -4.75
C SER A 37 14.16 13.16 -4.79
N THR A 38 12.86 12.98 -4.95
CA THR A 38 11.83 14.01 -4.78
C THR A 38 10.93 13.67 -3.60
N VAL A 39 10.22 14.66 -3.08
CA VAL A 39 9.21 14.44 -2.02
C VAL A 39 8.12 13.47 -2.48
N TYR A 40 7.73 13.54 -3.76
CA TYR A 40 6.76 12.63 -4.35
C TYR A 40 7.26 11.18 -4.38
N ASP A 41 8.46 10.94 -4.86
CA ASP A 41 9.06 9.61 -4.94
C ASP A 41 9.23 9.01 -3.53
N MET A 42 9.68 9.82 -2.56
CA MET A 42 9.80 9.36 -1.17
C MET A 42 8.44 9.07 -0.52
N ALA A 43 7.39 9.79 -0.92
CA ALA A 43 6.02 9.45 -0.49
C ALA A 43 5.56 8.10 -1.06
N LEU A 44 5.85 7.81 -2.34
CA LEU A 44 5.60 6.50 -2.94
C LEU A 44 6.35 5.39 -2.21
N LEU A 45 7.64 5.59 -1.92
CA LEU A 45 8.45 4.61 -1.20
C LEU A 45 7.89 4.35 0.20
N SER A 46 7.57 5.40 0.93
CA SER A 46 7.07 5.27 2.31
C SER A 46 5.70 4.63 2.36
N GLY A 47 4.77 5.01 1.45
CA GLY A 47 3.47 4.37 1.30
C GLY A 47 3.56 2.89 0.92
N TYR A 48 4.55 2.50 0.10
CA TYR A 48 4.84 1.09 -0.18
C TYR A 48 5.40 0.36 1.05
N ALA A 49 6.39 0.95 1.71
CA ALA A 49 7.12 0.32 2.80
C ALA A 49 6.28 0.12 4.07
N ILE A 50 5.35 1.05 4.38
CA ILE A 50 4.53 0.99 5.59
C ILE A 50 3.57 -0.21 5.61
N ASN A 51 3.30 -0.84 4.46
CA ASN A 51 2.53 -2.08 4.36
C ASN A 51 3.33 -3.32 4.81
N ASN A 52 4.66 -3.21 4.95
CA ASN A 52 5.49 -4.26 5.53
C ASN A 52 5.42 -4.18 7.07
N SER A 53 4.94 -5.25 7.71
CA SER A 53 4.71 -5.28 9.16
C SER A 53 6.00 -5.04 9.97
N LEU A 54 7.12 -5.63 9.54
CA LEU A 54 8.41 -5.46 10.22
C LEU A 54 8.93 -4.01 10.08
N TYR A 55 8.84 -3.45 8.87
CA TYR A 55 9.18 -2.04 8.66
C TYR A 55 8.33 -1.13 9.55
N LYS A 56 7.01 -1.31 9.55
CA LYS A 56 6.07 -0.55 10.38
C LYS A 56 6.42 -0.64 11.87
N GLN A 57 6.75 -1.83 12.35
CA GLN A 57 7.19 -2.06 13.72
C GLN A 57 8.46 -1.26 14.04
N ILE A 58 9.49 -1.36 13.18
CA ILE A 58 10.78 -0.68 13.40
C ILE A 58 10.60 0.84 13.43
N VAL A 59 9.96 1.41 12.41
CA VAL A 59 9.82 2.88 12.30
C VAL A 59 8.83 3.48 13.29
N GLY A 60 7.92 2.66 13.82
CA GLY A 60 6.94 3.04 14.84
C GLY A 60 7.43 2.84 16.28
N THR A 61 8.59 2.19 16.48
CA THR A 61 9.15 1.98 17.83
C THR A 61 9.67 3.30 18.40
N LYS A 62 9.11 3.73 19.54
CA LYS A 62 9.48 4.98 20.21
C LYS A 62 10.82 4.88 20.94
N GLU A 63 11.01 3.75 21.63
CA GLU A 63 12.19 3.45 22.42
C GLU A 63 12.45 1.95 22.40
N ILE A 64 13.72 1.56 22.44
CA ILE A 64 14.12 0.17 22.60
C ILE A 64 15.33 0.06 23.51
N THR A 65 15.27 -0.89 24.44
CA THR A 65 16.41 -1.27 25.27
C THR A 65 17.06 -2.54 24.72
N VAL A 66 18.34 -2.45 24.40
CA VAL A 66 19.14 -3.58 23.90
C VAL A 66 20.23 -3.89 24.93
N LYS A 67 20.26 -5.12 25.42
CA LYS A 67 21.29 -5.61 26.34
C LYS A 67 22.27 -6.48 25.56
N THR A 68 23.55 -6.20 25.75
CA THR A 68 24.67 -7.06 25.31
C THR A 68 25.43 -7.53 26.55
N ASP A 69 26.37 -8.44 26.40
CA ASP A 69 27.22 -8.91 27.50
C ASP A 69 28.07 -7.79 28.13
N LEU A 70 28.32 -6.72 27.36
CA LEU A 70 29.18 -5.61 27.78
C LEU A 70 28.40 -4.39 28.29
N LYS A 71 27.20 -4.15 27.74
CA LYS A 71 26.47 -2.89 27.99
C LYS A 71 24.99 -2.98 27.67
N THR A 72 24.20 -2.17 28.38
CA THR A 72 22.80 -1.88 28.05
C THR A 72 22.71 -0.57 27.29
N TYR A 73 22.02 -0.58 26.18
CA TYR A 73 21.73 0.59 25.36
C TYR A 73 20.24 0.90 25.43
N VAL A 74 19.92 2.17 25.55
CA VAL A 74 18.55 2.68 25.42
C VAL A 74 18.55 3.64 24.23
N TRP A 75 17.79 3.31 23.20
CA TRP A 75 17.68 4.12 21.99
C TRP A 75 16.29 4.72 21.86
N HIS A 76 16.24 6.03 21.68
CA HIS A 76 15.02 6.79 21.46
C HIS A 76 14.88 7.13 19.97
N ASN A 77 13.68 7.00 19.43
CA ASN A 77 13.42 7.40 18.05
C ASN A 77 13.47 8.93 17.93
N LYS A 78 14.19 9.41 16.93
CA LYS A 78 14.32 10.85 16.65
C LYS A 78 13.03 11.46 16.05
N ASN A 79 12.09 10.64 15.58
CA ASN A 79 10.79 11.10 15.09
C ASN A 79 9.90 11.52 16.27
N LYS A 80 9.90 12.81 16.57
CA LYS A 80 9.13 13.38 17.69
C LYS A 80 7.62 13.17 17.55
N LEU A 81 7.08 13.05 16.33
CA LEU A 81 5.66 12.85 16.10
C LEU A 81 5.14 11.53 16.70
N LEU A 82 5.97 10.50 16.83
CA LEU A 82 5.58 9.26 17.51
C LEU A 82 5.09 9.49 18.95
N SER A 83 5.57 10.52 19.61
CA SER A 83 5.19 10.83 21.01
C SER A 83 4.24 12.03 21.11
N SER A 84 4.29 12.96 20.15
CA SER A 84 3.51 14.21 20.18
C SER A 84 2.25 14.20 19.33
N TYR A 85 2.07 13.20 18.44
CA TYR A 85 0.93 13.12 17.55
C TYR A 85 0.32 11.70 17.56
N LYS A 86 -0.87 11.57 18.09
CA LYS A 86 -1.52 10.26 18.38
C LYS A 86 -1.74 9.38 17.16
N TYR A 87 -1.86 9.97 15.96
CA TYR A 87 -2.09 9.25 14.72
C TYR A 87 -0.82 8.84 13.99
N CYS A 88 0.36 9.34 14.42
CA CYS A 88 1.62 8.97 13.79
C CYS A 88 1.95 7.50 14.02
N VAL A 89 2.17 6.75 12.94
CA VAL A 89 2.48 5.31 12.98
C VAL A 89 3.95 5.00 12.67
N GLY A 90 4.73 5.98 12.25
CA GLY A 90 6.15 5.79 11.97
C GLY A 90 6.73 6.82 11.05
N GLY A 91 7.99 6.62 10.68
CA GLY A 91 8.69 7.48 9.72
C GLY A 91 10.19 7.46 9.88
N LYS A 92 10.88 8.35 9.14
CA LYS A 92 12.33 8.48 9.17
C LYS A 92 12.76 9.94 9.08
N THR A 93 13.61 10.35 9.99
CA THR A 93 14.31 11.65 9.97
C THR A 93 15.63 11.53 9.22
N GLY A 94 16.06 12.59 8.57
CA GLY A 94 17.39 12.70 7.97
C GLY A 94 17.96 14.09 8.10
N PHE A 95 19.30 14.17 8.10
CA PHE A 95 20.03 15.43 8.04
C PHE A 95 21.40 15.20 7.44
N THR A 96 21.75 15.98 6.44
CA THR A 96 23.13 16.23 6.00
C THR A 96 23.33 17.72 5.74
N GLU A 97 24.57 18.18 5.61
CA GLU A 97 24.83 19.61 5.33
C GLU A 97 24.25 20.06 3.98
N LYS A 98 24.18 19.19 2.97
CA LYS A 98 23.61 19.50 1.66
C LYS A 98 22.08 19.37 1.65
N ALA A 99 21.56 18.25 2.15
CA ALA A 99 20.12 17.97 2.13
C ALA A 99 19.36 18.76 3.20
N ARG A 100 20.05 19.26 4.24
CA ARG A 100 19.44 19.86 5.43
C ARG A 100 18.48 18.89 6.10
N ARG A 101 17.43 19.37 6.79
CA ARG A 101 16.45 18.52 7.45
C ARG A 101 15.54 17.86 6.40
N THR A 102 15.39 16.57 6.52
CA THR A 102 14.45 15.79 5.70
C THR A 102 13.60 14.94 6.64
N LEU A 103 12.33 14.85 6.37
CA LEU A 103 11.39 14.08 7.17
C LEU A 103 10.41 13.34 6.24
N VAL A 104 10.20 12.07 6.53
CA VAL A 104 9.12 11.26 5.99
C VAL A 104 8.35 10.70 7.17
N THR A 105 7.04 10.90 7.24
CA THR A 105 6.21 10.28 8.28
C THR A 105 4.94 9.69 7.69
N ASN A 106 4.37 8.74 8.44
CA ASN A 106 3.10 8.10 8.14
C ASN A 106 2.15 8.29 9.32
N ALA A 107 0.90 8.56 9.04
CA ALA A 107 -0.15 8.64 10.03
C ALA A 107 -1.40 7.90 9.56
N SER A 108 -2.20 7.41 10.52
CA SER A 108 -3.42 6.65 10.23
C SER A 108 -4.53 7.08 11.20
N SER A 109 -5.71 7.38 10.66
CA SER A 109 -6.94 7.66 11.42
C SER A 109 -8.14 7.20 10.63
N ASP A 110 -9.03 6.45 11.28
CA ASP A 110 -10.34 6.02 10.74
C ASP A 110 -10.26 5.40 9.32
N GLY A 111 -9.26 4.54 9.10
CA GLY A 111 -9.00 3.88 7.82
C GLY A 111 -8.22 4.73 6.82
N VAL A 112 -8.14 6.05 7.00
CA VAL A 112 -7.34 6.93 6.16
C VAL A 112 -5.87 6.80 6.55
N ASN A 113 -5.00 6.52 5.55
CA ASN A 113 -3.56 6.42 5.72
C ASN A 113 -2.88 7.51 4.91
N LEU A 114 -2.06 8.32 5.54
CA LEU A 114 -1.38 9.44 4.92
C LEU A 114 0.13 9.34 5.08
N THR A 115 0.83 9.77 4.06
CA THR A 115 2.29 9.96 4.08
C THR A 115 2.60 11.42 3.79
N VAL A 116 3.41 12.05 4.62
CA VAL A 116 3.93 13.41 4.41
C VAL A 116 5.44 13.35 4.29
N VAL A 117 5.99 14.12 3.36
CA VAL A 117 7.42 14.24 3.11
C VAL A 117 7.80 15.71 2.96
N THR A 118 8.81 16.14 3.71
CA THR A 118 9.43 17.46 3.53
C THR A 118 10.94 17.35 3.38
N PHE A 119 11.51 18.21 2.54
CA PHE A 119 12.94 18.40 2.36
C PHE A 119 13.32 19.83 2.66
N ASN A 120 14.45 20.02 3.33
CA ASN A 120 14.99 21.32 3.74
C ASN A 120 13.96 22.17 4.47
N ASP A 121 13.26 21.56 5.42
CA ASP A 121 12.18 22.19 6.18
C ASP A 121 12.59 22.35 7.64
N GLY A 122 12.64 23.61 8.10
CA GLY A 122 13.03 23.95 9.47
C GLY A 122 11.96 23.63 10.53
N ASN A 123 10.68 23.56 10.12
CA ASN A 123 9.52 23.28 10.96
C ASN A 123 8.88 21.92 10.66
N ASP A 124 9.61 21.00 10.08
CA ASP A 124 9.15 19.73 9.52
C ASP A 124 8.11 18.98 10.39
N PHE A 125 8.30 18.88 11.70
CA PHE A 125 7.33 18.22 12.58
C PHE A 125 6.02 19.00 12.74
N GLY A 126 6.07 20.33 12.75
CA GLY A 126 4.90 21.19 12.78
C GLY A 126 4.12 21.06 11.50
N ASP A 127 4.78 21.24 10.37
CA ASP A 127 4.17 21.21 9.04
C ASP A 127 3.57 19.83 8.71
N HIS A 128 4.24 18.74 9.11
CA HIS A 128 3.67 17.39 8.99
C HIS A 128 2.39 17.23 9.80
N LYS A 129 2.37 17.70 11.06
CA LYS A 129 1.19 17.65 11.91
C LYS A 129 0.02 18.43 11.28
N ASP A 130 0.27 19.68 10.85
CA ASP A 130 -0.75 20.56 10.28
C ASP A 130 -1.32 19.98 8.98
N LEU A 131 -0.49 19.35 8.14
CA LEU A 131 -0.94 18.62 6.96
C LEU A 131 -1.82 17.43 7.32
N TYR A 132 -1.46 16.64 8.34
CA TYR A 132 -2.30 15.53 8.80
C TYR A 132 -3.66 16.01 9.31
N GLU A 133 -3.69 17.01 10.19
CA GLU A 133 -4.95 17.57 10.72
C GLU A 133 -5.84 18.04 9.56
N LYS A 134 -5.28 18.79 8.62
CA LYS A 134 -6.00 19.29 7.44
C LYS A 134 -6.61 18.16 6.60
N TYR A 135 -5.83 17.10 6.32
CA TYR A 135 -6.30 16.07 5.39
C TYR A 135 -7.14 14.99 6.07
N PHE A 136 -6.96 14.69 7.35
CA PHE A 136 -7.88 13.84 8.10
C PHE A 136 -9.26 14.46 8.29
N ASP A 137 -9.35 15.79 8.29
CA ASP A 137 -10.65 16.50 8.36
C ASP A 137 -11.48 16.34 7.08
N VAL A 138 -10.85 16.22 5.92
CA VAL A 138 -11.53 16.24 4.61
C VAL A 138 -11.59 14.89 3.91
N LEU A 139 -10.71 13.94 4.23
CA LEU A 139 -10.66 12.63 3.63
C LEU A 139 -11.47 11.61 4.43
N ASN A 140 -12.14 10.71 3.72
CA ASN A 140 -12.80 9.54 4.31
C ASN A 140 -12.41 8.28 3.55
N GLU A 141 -12.31 7.15 4.23
CA GLU A 141 -12.13 5.86 3.56
C GLU A 141 -13.48 5.41 2.98
N TYR A 142 -13.51 5.15 1.68
CA TYR A 142 -14.66 4.60 0.98
C TYR A 142 -14.34 3.20 0.47
N GLU A 143 -15.21 2.24 0.75
CA GLU A 143 -15.18 0.95 0.07
C GLU A 143 -15.78 1.12 -1.33
N ILE A 144 -14.91 1.07 -2.35
CA ILE A 144 -15.29 1.31 -3.74
C ILE A 144 -15.82 0.04 -4.39
N LEU A 145 -15.18 -1.08 -4.12
CA LEU A 145 -15.58 -2.42 -4.53
C LEU A 145 -15.52 -3.35 -3.34
N SER A 146 -16.53 -4.19 -3.15
CA SER A 146 -16.55 -5.21 -2.11
C SER A 146 -16.32 -6.57 -2.75
N GLU A 147 -15.45 -7.39 -2.16
CA GLU A 147 -15.32 -8.79 -2.54
C GLU A 147 -16.69 -9.50 -2.49
N GLY A 148 -16.97 -10.33 -3.50
CA GLY A 148 -18.22 -11.04 -3.60
C GLY A 148 -19.01 -10.74 -4.86
N PRO A 149 -20.35 -10.91 -4.84
CA PRO A 149 -21.20 -10.73 -6.01
C PRO A 149 -21.11 -9.32 -6.60
N ILE A 150 -20.99 -9.23 -7.92
CA ILE A 150 -21.04 -7.98 -8.67
C ILE A 150 -22.12 -8.04 -9.73
N LYS A 151 -22.90 -6.96 -9.89
CA LYS A 151 -23.96 -6.89 -10.89
C LYS A 151 -23.35 -6.66 -12.28
N THR A 152 -23.57 -7.59 -13.21
CA THR A 152 -23.16 -7.51 -14.60
C THR A 152 -24.30 -7.92 -15.53
N LYS A 153 -24.02 -8.06 -16.83
CA LYS A 153 -25.00 -8.64 -17.80
C LYS A 153 -25.12 -10.18 -17.70
N TYR A 154 -24.28 -10.83 -16.89
CA TYR A 154 -24.29 -12.26 -16.62
C TYR A 154 -24.69 -12.53 -15.17
N ASP A 155 -25.32 -13.68 -14.91
CA ASP A 155 -25.64 -14.15 -13.57
C ASP A 155 -24.41 -14.80 -12.89
N ASN A 156 -24.47 -14.93 -11.56
CA ASN A 156 -23.46 -15.61 -10.74
C ASN A 156 -22.05 -15.06 -10.88
N THR A 157 -21.91 -13.74 -11.12
CA THR A 157 -20.62 -13.06 -11.24
C THR A 157 -20.13 -12.52 -9.93
N TYR A 158 -18.80 -12.52 -9.74
CA TYR A 158 -18.16 -12.02 -8.52
C TYR A 158 -16.76 -11.47 -8.80
N ILE A 159 -16.27 -10.67 -7.87
CA ILE A 159 -14.87 -10.21 -7.79
C ILE A 159 -14.20 -10.82 -6.56
N SER A 160 -12.88 -11.00 -6.63
CA SER A 160 -12.12 -11.72 -5.63
C SER A 160 -11.48 -10.83 -4.56
N ARG A 161 -11.51 -9.51 -4.75
CA ARG A 161 -10.89 -8.55 -3.82
C ARG A 161 -11.74 -7.31 -3.64
N SER A 162 -11.78 -6.82 -2.40
CA SER A 162 -12.27 -5.47 -2.11
C SER A 162 -11.25 -4.41 -2.52
N PHE A 163 -11.74 -3.22 -2.85
CA PHE A 163 -10.92 -2.04 -3.09
C PHE A 163 -11.45 -0.82 -2.34
N LYS A 164 -10.59 -0.18 -1.58
CA LYS A 164 -10.89 1.00 -0.78
C LYS A 164 -10.02 2.17 -1.22
N MET A 165 -10.54 3.38 -1.10
CA MET A 165 -9.82 4.62 -1.38
C MET A 165 -10.13 5.66 -0.31
N SER A 166 -9.11 6.43 0.07
CA SER A 166 -9.29 7.66 0.86
C SER A 166 -9.54 8.83 -0.09
N LEU A 167 -10.73 9.40 -0.04
CA LEU A 167 -11.20 10.43 -0.95
C LEU A 167 -11.91 11.54 -0.19
N THR A 168 -11.91 12.75 -0.76
CA THR A 168 -12.86 13.79 -0.39
C THR A 168 -14.27 13.41 -0.87
N LYS A 169 -15.31 14.01 -0.29
CA LYS A 169 -16.69 13.80 -0.74
C LYS A 169 -16.90 14.14 -2.23
N ASP A 170 -16.19 15.15 -2.73
CA ASP A 170 -16.33 15.58 -4.13
C ASP A 170 -15.57 14.67 -5.11
N GLU A 171 -14.43 14.11 -4.71
CA GLU A 171 -13.74 13.10 -5.48
C GLU A 171 -14.55 11.80 -5.55
N TYR A 172 -15.15 11.37 -4.44
CA TYR A 172 -16.02 10.19 -4.43
C TYR A 172 -17.18 10.30 -5.41
N LYS A 173 -17.81 11.48 -5.53
CA LYS A 173 -18.89 11.72 -6.52
C LYS A 173 -18.42 11.66 -7.98
N LYS A 174 -17.15 11.95 -8.24
CA LYS A 174 -16.55 11.93 -9.60
C LYS A 174 -15.98 10.57 -9.98
N LEU A 175 -15.95 9.63 -9.04
CA LEU A 175 -15.39 8.30 -9.28
C LEU A 175 -16.25 7.53 -10.29
N LYS A 176 -15.61 6.91 -11.27
CA LYS A 176 -16.24 6.10 -12.32
C LYS A 176 -15.88 4.63 -12.13
N LYS A 177 -16.88 3.77 -12.30
CA LYS A 177 -16.72 2.30 -12.37
C LYS A 177 -17.20 1.85 -13.74
N GLU A 178 -16.35 1.16 -14.46
CA GLU A 178 -16.63 0.67 -15.81
C GLU A 178 -16.39 -0.83 -15.86
N ILE A 179 -17.33 -1.59 -16.45
CA ILE A 179 -17.17 -3.02 -16.69
C ILE A 179 -16.78 -3.22 -18.15
N ILE A 180 -15.62 -3.81 -18.37
CA ILE A 180 -15.09 -4.15 -19.68
C ILE A 180 -15.19 -5.66 -19.81
N TYR A 181 -15.99 -6.14 -20.78
CA TYR A 181 -16.17 -7.55 -21.04
C TYR A 181 -15.12 -8.07 -22.04
N TYR A 182 -14.71 -9.32 -21.85
CA TYR A 182 -13.84 -10.01 -22.82
C TYR A 182 -14.68 -10.74 -23.86
N ASP A 183 -14.17 -10.79 -25.07
CA ASP A 183 -14.86 -11.45 -26.20
C ASP A 183 -14.71 -12.97 -26.12
N ASP A 184 -13.65 -13.49 -25.51
CA ASP A 184 -13.39 -14.91 -25.35
C ASP A 184 -13.74 -15.39 -23.93
N ASN A 185 -14.70 -16.30 -23.85
CA ASN A 185 -15.21 -16.92 -22.62
C ASN A 185 -14.58 -18.30 -22.32
N ALA A 186 -13.38 -18.60 -22.85
CA ALA A 186 -12.70 -19.88 -22.61
C ALA A 186 -12.29 -20.05 -21.14
N SER A 187 -12.17 -18.97 -20.39
CA SER A 187 -11.86 -18.94 -18.94
C SER A 187 -13.11 -18.68 -18.08
N ASN A 188 -12.96 -18.79 -16.77
CA ASN A 188 -13.98 -18.33 -15.82
C ASN A 188 -14.00 -16.81 -15.63
N ILE A 189 -13.13 -16.07 -16.31
CA ILE A 189 -13.03 -14.62 -16.26
C ILE A 189 -13.80 -14.07 -17.45
N ILE A 190 -14.83 -13.26 -17.19
CA ILE A 190 -15.73 -12.71 -18.21
C ILE A 190 -15.40 -11.27 -18.59
N GLY A 191 -14.52 -10.64 -17.85
CA GLY A 191 -14.16 -9.24 -18.03
C GLY A 191 -13.45 -8.70 -16.81
N LYS A 192 -13.39 -7.39 -16.71
CA LYS A 192 -12.82 -6.67 -15.57
C LYS A 192 -13.65 -5.46 -15.21
N VAL A 193 -13.66 -5.11 -13.93
CA VAL A 193 -14.12 -3.80 -13.46
C VAL A 193 -12.93 -2.87 -13.32
N LYS A 194 -13.06 -1.69 -13.92
CA LYS A 194 -12.07 -0.61 -13.85
C LYS A 194 -12.60 0.54 -13.00
N VAL A 195 -11.79 1.01 -12.07
CA VAL A 195 -12.08 2.19 -11.23
C VAL A 195 -11.18 3.34 -11.65
N SER A 196 -11.76 4.48 -11.99
CA SER A 196 -11.03 5.67 -12.40
C SER A 196 -11.58 6.94 -11.75
N LEU A 197 -10.71 7.93 -11.57
CA LEU A 197 -11.03 9.26 -11.07
C LEU A 197 -10.27 10.29 -11.91
N ASN A 198 -10.97 11.29 -12.45
CA ASN A 198 -10.39 12.31 -13.33
C ASN A 198 -9.59 11.69 -14.50
N ASP A 199 -10.17 10.65 -15.13
CA ASP A 199 -9.62 9.88 -16.26
C ASP A 199 -8.31 9.12 -15.96
N LYS A 200 -7.84 9.12 -14.71
CA LYS A 200 -6.74 8.28 -14.23
C LYS A 200 -7.30 6.97 -13.67
N GLU A 201 -6.75 5.85 -14.14
CA GLU A 201 -7.05 4.53 -13.59
C GLU A 201 -6.33 4.33 -12.25
N TYR A 202 -7.06 3.83 -11.25
CA TYR A 202 -6.53 3.54 -9.91
C TYR A 202 -6.55 2.07 -9.56
N PHE A 203 -7.52 1.33 -10.12
CA PHE A 203 -7.67 -0.08 -9.79
C PHE A 203 -8.40 -0.82 -10.92
N THR A 204 -8.02 -2.08 -11.10
CA THR A 204 -8.67 -3.02 -12.00
C THR A 204 -8.75 -4.37 -11.33
N GLU A 205 -9.90 -5.03 -11.41
CA GLU A 205 -10.13 -6.36 -10.86
C GLU A 205 -10.88 -7.22 -11.86
N ASP A 206 -10.46 -8.49 -11.99
CA ASP A 206 -11.12 -9.45 -12.86
C ASP A 206 -12.50 -9.84 -12.33
N ILE A 207 -13.45 -10.02 -13.24
CA ILE A 207 -14.80 -10.47 -12.93
C ILE A 207 -14.90 -11.94 -13.31
N TYR A 208 -15.19 -12.75 -12.30
CA TYR A 208 -15.35 -14.20 -12.43
C TYR A 208 -16.81 -14.59 -12.53
N ILE A 209 -17.09 -15.70 -13.24
CA ILE A 209 -18.40 -16.36 -13.25
C ILE A 209 -18.29 -17.70 -12.51
N LYS A 210 -19.20 -17.95 -11.56
CA LYS A 210 -19.34 -19.29 -10.97
C LYS A 210 -20.00 -20.20 -11.99
N LYS A 211 -19.26 -21.17 -12.52
CA LYS A 211 -19.88 -22.25 -13.31
C LYS A 211 -20.78 -23.04 -12.39
N GLU A 212 -22.06 -23.14 -12.71
CA GLU A 212 -22.95 -24.10 -12.04
C GLU A 212 -22.36 -25.50 -12.28
N VAL A 213 -21.86 -26.11 -11.21
CA VAL A 213 -21.62 -27.55 -11.22
C VAL A 213 -23.01 -28.18 -11.28
N LYS A 214 -23.47 -28.53 -12.46
CA LYS A 214 -24.69 -29.36 -12.57
C LYS A 214 -24.40 -30.62 -11.78
N GLU A 215 -25.04 -30.76 -10.62
CA GLU A 215 -25.03 -32.03 -9.91
C GLU A 215 -25.50 -33.10 -10.89
N VAL A 216 -24.58 -33.95 -11.29
CA VAL A 216 -24.92 -35.13 -12.08
C VAL A 216 -25.81 -35.97 -11.17
N LYS A 217 -27.12 -35.95 -11.38
CA LYS A 217 -28.06 -36.81 -10.67
C LYS A 217 -27.64 -38.25 -10.99
N LEU A 218 -26.78 -38.81 -10.15
CA LEU A 218 -26.37 -40.20 -10.24
C LEU A 218 -27.64 -41.07 -10.18
N ASN A 219 -27.80 -41.97 -11.16
CA ASN A 219 -28.83 -42.97 -11.11
C ASN A 219 -28.57 -43.94 -9.95
N PHE A 220 -29.55 -44.79 -9.63
CA PHE A 220 -29.45 -45.72 -8.50
C PHE A 220 -28.17 -46.57 -8.50
N PHE A 221 -27.78 -47.13 -9.64
CA PHE A 221 -26.58 -47.94 -9.79
C PHE A 221 -25.28 -47.13 -9.60
N GLN A 222 -25.22 -45.90 -10.09
CA GLN A 222 -24.06 -45.01 -9.91
C GLN A 222 -23.89 -44.59 -8.44
N LYS A 223 -24.98 -44.44 -7.68
CA LYS A 223 -24.96 -44.18 -6.23
C LYS A 223 -24.37 -45.38 -5.47
N ILE A 224 -24.73 -46.61 -5.85
CA ILE A 224 -24.18 -47.81 -5.25
C ILE A 224 -22.67 -47.93 -5.53
N ILE A 225 -22.24 -47.74 -6.79
CA ILE A 225 -20.82 -47.80 -7.17
C ILE A 225 -20.02 -46.71 -6.44
N LYS A 226 -20.52 -45.49 -6.27
CA LYS A 226 -19.88 -44.43 -5.50
C LYS A 226 -19.71 -44.85 -4.04
N ARG A 227 -20.73 -45.40 -3.42
CA ARG A 227 -20.69 -45.88 -2.02
C ARG A 227 -19.72 -47.05 -1.80
N ILE A 228 -19.58 -47.94 -2.76
CA ILE A 228 -18.60 -49.05 -2.71
C ILE A 228 -17.15 -48.51 -2.80
N LYS A 229 -16.91 -47.46 -3.64
CA LYS A 229 -15.59 -46.84 -3.77
C LYS A 229 -15.19 -45.98 -2.55
N GLU A 230 -16.14 -45.53 -1.74
CA GLU A 230 -15.89 -44.81 -0.49
C GLU A 230 -15.63 -45.73 0.72
N LEU A 231 -15.76 -47.05 0.52
CA LEU A 231 -15.57 -48.08 1.55
C LEU A 231 -14.21 -48.79 1.40
N TRP A 232 -13.42 -48.46 0.39
CA TRP A 232 -12.07 -48.94 0.11
C TRP A 232 -11.09 -47.76 0.00
#